data_0a20b9325e47136da984cab1cb64ebe5
#
_entry.id   0a20b9325e47136da984cab1cb64ebe5
#
_cell.length_a   1.000
_cell.length_b   1.000
_cell.length_c   1.000
_cell.angle_alpha   90.00
_cell.angle_beta   90.00
_cell.angle_gamma   90.00
#
_symmetry.space_group_name_H-M   'P 1'
#
loop_
_entity.id
_entity.type
_entity.pdbx_description
1 polymer ?
#
loop_
_entity_poly.entity_id
_entity_poly.type
_entity_poly.pdbx_seq_one_letter_code
_entity_poly.pdbx_strand_id
1 'polypeptide(L)'
;MSLWYKDQDEFYIRYLADHAAPRLPQEQPAAVGSAFDAYTKSMLAHALFGNAASAQFEFAAIFESQVEPQNRDFALTAGKRVFKAYKLCGAYDDLLKQLQQSIEAPRFEFKVDGLIEGVPFTGKPDCRFVLDLGQGRIPCIYDWKVRGYCSKYGASPSKGYATCLDGFVGKASRSQGKEHAQYKAMDFRGLTINSGYMEFCNDEYADQLSLYGWLLGERVGDENTVLGIEELCAKFMGEGNPPTLRYARHRGRVKADYQQKLAEKVATCWRAITSGHVFSTLSREDSNARCAVLEEMSVGLMSDGSALDKWFSDATRPSFFH
;
A
#
# COMPACT_ATOMS: atom_id res chain seq x y z
N MET A 1 10.24 -2.32 10.07
CA MET A 1 10.19 -1.30 11.15
C MET A 1 8.84 -1.31 11.88
N SER A 2 7.72 -1.19 11.20
CA SER A 2 6.39 -1.26 11.84
C SER A 2 6.22 -2.52 12.70
N LEU A 3 6.61 -3.69 12.19
CA LEU A 3 6.55 -4.92 12.96
C LEU A 3 7.43 -4.89 14.21
N TRP A 4 8.64 -4.33 14.13
CA TRP A 4 9.53 -4.22 15.29
C TRP A 4 8.91 -3.41 16.45
N TYR A 5 8.12 -2.38 16.14
CA TYR A 5 7.42 -1.62 17.18
C TYR A 5 6.14 -2.30 17.70
N LYS A 6 5.54 -3.17 16.90
CA LYS A 6 4.30 -3.86 17.26
C LYS A 6 4.54 -5.17 17.98
N ASP A 7 5.50 -5.95 17.50
CA ASP A 7 5.82 -7.29 17.99
C ASP A 7 7.28 -7.61 17.69
N GLN A 8 8.13 -7.43 18.72
CA GLN A 8 9.56 -7.67 18.61
C GLN A 8 9.89 -9.15 18.47
N ASP A 9 9.09 -10.02 19.05
CA ASP A 9 9.27 -11.47 18.95
C ASP A 9 9.00 -11.94 17.53
N GLU A 10 7.90 -11.48 16.91
CA GLU A 10 7.59 -11.78 15.51
C GLU A 10 8.65 -11.18 14.59
N PHE A 11 9.13 -9.96 14.86
CA PHE A 11 10.20 -9.36 14.08
C PHE A 11 11.48 -10.18 14.14
N TYR A 12 11.86 -10.65 15.35
CA TYR A 12 13.03 -11.49 15.52
C TYR A 12 12.93 -12.79 14.73
N ILE A 13 11.82 -13.51 14.86
CA ILE A 13 11.57 -14.78 14.17
C ILE A 13 11.64 -14.62 12.64
N ARG A 14 11.09 -13.55 12.12
CA ARG A 14 11.02 -13.32 10.67
C ARG A 14 12.31 -12.84 10.03
N TYR A 15 13.14 -12.11 10.78
CA TYR A 15 14.26 -11.37 10.19
C TYR A 15 15.62 -11.60 10.85
N LEU A 16 15.65 -12.06 12.08
CA LEU A 16 16.90 -12.13 12.84
C LEU A 16 17.23 -13.53 13.37
N ALA A 17 16.27 -14.45 13.46
CA ALA A 17 16.51 -15.80 13.93
C ALA A 17 17.47 -16.56 12.98
N ASP A 18 18.26 -17.49 13.56
CA ASP A 18 19.20 -18.34 12.79
C ASP A 18 18.49 -19.13 11.69
N HIS A 19 17.23 -19.49 11.92
CA HIS A 19 16.32 -20.06 10.93
C HIS A 19 15.24 -19.01 10.64
N ALA A 20 15.38 -18.30 9.52
CA ALA A 20 14.36 -17.37 9.08
C ALA A 20 13.06 -18.13 8.78
N ALA A 21 11.95 -17.65 9.33
CA ALA A 21 10.65 -18.21 9.00
C ALA A 21 10.41 -18.11 7.48
N PRO A 22 9.90 -19.16 6.84
CA PRO A 22 9.59 -19.12 5.43
C PRO A 22 8.55 -18.01 5.17
N ARG A 23 8.65 -17.40 4.00
CA ARG A 23 7.63 -16.46 3.56
C ARG A 23 6.31 -17.21 3.40
N LEU A 24 5.29 -16.76 4.10
CA LEU A 24 3.96 -17.31 3.91
C LEU A 24 3.47 -17.02 2.48
N PRO A 25 2.68 -17.93 1.90
CA PRO A 25 2.04 -17.71 0.61
C PRO A 25 1.23 -16.40 0.60
N GLN A 26 1.17 -15.78 -0.57
CA GLN A 26 0.40 -14.56 -0.74
C GLN A 26 -1.09 -14.81 -0.48
N GLU A 27 -1.67 -14.06 0.44
CA GLU A 27 -3.11 -14.10 0.70
C GLU A 27 -3.92 -13.43 -0.42
N GLN A 28 -5.16 -13.87 -0.59
CA GLN A 28 -6.07 -13.31 -1.61
C GLN A 28 -6.23 -11.77 -1.53
N PRO A 29 -6.37 -11.13 -0.35
CA PRO A 29 -6.43 -9.66 -0.27
C PRO A 29 -5.21 -8.98 -0.86
N ALA A 30 -4.02 -9.49 -0.59
CA ALA A 30 -2.77 -8.97 -1.15
C ALA A 30 -2.71 -9.19 -2.67
N ALA A 31 -3.13 -10.36 -3.15
CA ALA A 31 -3.19 -10.67 -4.57
C ALA A 31 -4.14 -9.74 -5.35
N VAL A 32 -5.28 -9.36 -4.76
CA VAL A 32 -6.19 -8.36 -5.36
C VAL A 32 -5.52 -7.00 -5.48
N GLY A 33 -4.78 -6.58 -4.45
CA GLY A 33 -4.00 -5.34 -4.48
C GLY A 33 -2.94 -5.35 -5.59
N SER A 34 -2.17 -6.42 -5.68
CA SER A 34 -1.15 -6.62 -6.72
C SER A 34 -1.74 -6.62 -8.13
N ALA A 35 -2.88 -7.28 -8.33
CA ALA A 35 -3.56 -7.28 -9.62
C ALA A 35 -4.11 -5.89 -9.99
N PHE A 36 -4.69 -5.17 -9.03
CA PHE A 36 -5.11 -3.78 -9.24
C PHE A 36 -3.94 -2.89 -9.63
N ASP A 37 -2.81 -3.04 -8.94
CA ASP A 37 -1.59 -2.29 -9.21
C ASP A 37 -1.08 -2.55 -10.64
N ALA A 38 -1.05 -3.81 -11.08
CA ALA A 38 -0.69 -4.19 -12.44
C ALA A 38 -1.60 -3.52 -13.49
N TYR A 39 -2.93 -3.54 -13.28
CA TYR A 39 -3.87 -2.84 -14.17
C TYR A 39 -3.62 -1.33 -14.21
N THR A 40 -3.41 -0.72 -13.04
CA THR A 40 -3.25 0.73 -12.93
C THR A 40 -1.96 1.18 -13.60
N LYS A 41 -0.83 0.55 -13.30
CA LYS A 41 0.48 0.91 -13.86
C LYS A 41 0.55 0.68 -15.36
N SER A 42 0.08 -0.47 -15.83
CA SER A 42 0.05 -0.77 -17.27
C SER A 42 -0.79 0.25 -18.05
N MET A 43 -1.98 0.55 -17.58
CA MET A 43 -2.87 1.49 -18.25
C MET A 43 -2.35 2.94 -18.21
N LEU A 44 -1.77 3.37 -17.07
CA LEU A 44 -1.17 4.71 -16.97
C LEU A 44 0.07 4.83 -17.87
N ALA A 45 0.98 3.85 -17.84
CA ALA A 45 2.17 3.87 -18.67
C ALA A 45 1.83 3.89 -20.16
N HIS A 46 0.85 3.08 -20.57
CA HIS A 46 0.37 3.06 -21.95
C HIS A 46 -0.21 4.42 -22.38
N ALA A 47 -1.03 5.03 -21.53
CA ALA A 47 -1.65 6.33 -21.82
C ALA A 47 -0.64 7.49 -21.86
N LEU A 48 0.45 7.40 -21.09
CA LEU A 48 1.49 8.45 -20.98
C LEU A 48 2.59 8.32 -22.04
N PHE A 49 3.03 7.09 -22.29
CA PHE A 49 4.25 6.85 -23.07
C PHE A 49 4.02 6.17 -24.41
N GLY A 50 2.80 5.69 -24.68
CA GLY A 50 2.47 4.92 -25.88
C GLY A 50 3.03 3.49 -25.84
N ASN A 51 2.70 2.69 -26.87
CA ASN A 51 2.97 1.24 -26.88
C ASN A 51 4.46 0.87 -26.75
N ALA A 52 5.33 1.54 -27.49
CA ALA A 52 6.73 1.17 -27.55
C ALA A 52 7.49 1.47 -26.23
N ALA A 53 7.21 2.61 -25.61
CA ALA A 53 7.88 3.02 -24.39
C ALA A 53 7.25 2.41 -23.13
N SER A 54 6.04 1.84 -23.23
CA SER A 54 5.36 1.15 -22.13
C SER A 54 5.64 -0.34 -22.05
N ALA A 55 6.48 -0.91 -22.91
CA ALA A 55 6.75 -2.35 -22.98
C ALA A 55 7.21 -2.96 -21.63
N GLN A 56 7.95 -2.19 -20.84
CA GLN A 56 8.35 -2.62 -19.49
C GLN A 56 7.19 -2.64 -18.47
N PHE A 57 6.04 -2.08 -18.82
CA PHE A 57 4.83 -2.02 -18.00
C PHE A 57 3.70 -2.86 -18.60
N GLU A 58 4.04 -3.89 -19.37
CA GLU A 58 3.06 -4.85 -19.88
C GLU A 58 2.32 -5.51 -18.72
N PHE A 59 0.99 -5.52 -18.80
CA PHE A 59 0.13 -6.04 -17.74
C PHE A 59 0.52 -7.46 -17.31
N ALA A 60 0.74 -8.35 -18.25
CA ALA A 60 1.07 -9.74 -17.95
C ALA A 60 2.37 -9.84 -17.15
N ALA A 61 3.41 -9.09 -17.54
CA ALA A 61 4.70 -9.10 -16.87
C ALA A 61 4.62 -8.60 -15.41
N ILE A 62 3.90 -7.48 -15.18
CA ILE A 62 3.70 -6.95 -13.82
C ILE A 62 2.86 -7.94 -13.00
N PHE A 63 1.75 -8.39 -13.55
CA PHE A 63 0.81 -9.29 -12.88
C PHE A 63 1.49 -10.61 -12.46
N GLU A 64 2.21 -11.26 -13.37
CA GLU A 64 2.89 -12.51 -13.09
C GLU A 64 4.04 -12.38 -12.09
N SER A 65 4.68 -11.21 -12.03
CA SER A 65 5.73 -10.92 -11.06
C SER A 65 5.22 -10.63 -9.65
N GLN A 66 3.97 -10.15 -9.52
CA GLN A 66 3.41 -9.71 -8.26
C GLN A 66 2.35 -10.66 -7.68
N VAL A 67 1.74 -11.50 -8.51
CA VAL A 67 0.66 -12.42 -8.11
C VAL A 67 1.15 -13.85 -8.17
N GLU A 68 1.16 -14.51 -7.02
CA GLU A 68 1.54 -15.91 -6.92
C GLU A 68 0.57 -16.84 -7.68
N PRO A 69 1.07 -17.95 -8.30
CA PRO A 69 0.30 -18.77 -9.22
C PRO A 69 -1.07 -19.22 -8.70
N GLN A 70 -1.15 -19.61 -7.42
CA GLN A 70 -2.40 -20.09 -6.79
C GLN A 70 -3.50 -19.04 -6.69
N ASN A 71 -3.14 -17.75 -6.76
CA ASN A 71 -4.08 -16.64 -6.67
C ASN A 71 -4.45 -16.01 -8.02
N ARG A 72 -3.79 -16.40 -9.13
CA ARG A 72 -3.86 -15.67 -10.41
C ARG A 72 -5.27 -15.57 -10.97
N ASP A 73 -6.02 -16.65 -11.03
CA ASP A 73 -7.38 -16.65 -11.60
C ASP A 73 -8.33 -15.75 -10.80
N PHE A 74 -8.28 -15.88 -9.48
CA PHE A 74 -9.07 -15.05 -8.60
C PHE A 74 -8.66 -13.58 -8.69
N ALA A 75 -7.37 -13.29 -8.56
CA ALA A 75 -6.84 -11.93 -8.52
C ALA A 75 -7.03 -11.19 -9.85
N LEU A 76 -6.89 -11.89 -10.99
CA LEU A 76 -7.16 -11.32 -12.31
C LEU A 76 -8.57 -10.74 -12.40
N THR A 77 -9.56 -11.52 -11.98
CA THR A 77 -10.96 -11.10 -12.00
C THR A 77 -11.25 -10.02 -10.97
N ALA A 78 -10.80 -10.21 -9.73
CA ALA A 78 -11.05 -9.30 -8.62
C ALA A 78 -10.36 -7.94 -8.84
N GLY A 79 -9.07 -7.94 -9.19
CA GLY A 79 -8.31 -6.73 -9.48
C GLY A 79 -8.90 -5.93 -10.64
N LYS A 80 -9.34 -6.62 -11.72
CA LYS A 80 -10.04 -5.98 -12.84
C LYS A 80 -11.34 -5.28 -12.41
N ARG A 81 -12.11 -5.89 -11.51
CA ARG A 81 -13.34 -5.30 -10.97
C ARG A 81 -13.04 -4.04 -10.15
N VAL A 82 -12.04 -4.09 -9.27
CA VAL A 82 -11.61 -2.92 -8.47
C VAL A 82 -11.10 -1.81 -9.39
N PHE A 83 -10.26 -2.14 -10.37
CA PHE A 83 -9.76 -1.17 -11.33
C PHE A 83 -10.89 -0.53 -12.17
N LYS A 84 -11.88 -1.33 -12.60
CA LYS A 84 -13.06 -0.78 -13.28
C LYS A 84 -13.81 0.22 -12.39
N ALA A 85 -14.00 -0.09 -11.11
CA ALA A 85 -14.64 0.82 -10.16
C ALA A 85 -13.82 2.11 -9.96
N TYR A 86 -12.50 1.99 -9.89
CA TYR A 86 -11.57 3.12 -9.80
C TYR A 86 -11.66 4.06 -11.02
N LYS A 87 -11.80 3.50 -12.22
CA LYS A 87 -12.06 4.31 -13.43
C LYS A 87 -13.45 4.96 -13.41
N LEU A 88 -14.47 4.20 -13.09
CA LEU A 88 -15.86 4.69 -13.09
C LEU A 88 -16.09 5.83 -12.10
N CYS A 89 -15.39 5.86 -10.97
CA CYS A 89 -15.47 6.98 -10.04
C CYS A 89 -14.68 8.23 -10.47
N GLY A 90 -13.97 8.17 -11.60
CA GLY A 90 -13.21 9.29 -12.16
C GLY A 90 -11.81 9.50 -11.58
N ALA A 91 -11.42 8.73 -10.55
CA ALA A 91 -10.14 8.90 -9.86
C ALA A 91 -8.94 8.59 -10.75
N TYR A 92 -9.05 7.55 -11.59
CA TYR A 92 -8.04 7.21 -12.58
C TYR A 92 -7.81 8.36 -13.59
N ASP A 93 -8.90 8.90 -14.16
CA ASP A 93 -8.79 9.95 -15.17
C ASP A 93 -8.21 11.25 -14.60
N ASP A 94 -8.54 11.55 -13.35
CA ASP A 94 -7.97 12.69 -12.66
C ASP A 94 -6.46 12.51 -12.39
N LEU A 95 -6.05 11.33 -11.94
CA LEU A 95 -4.62 11.04 -11.77
C LEU A 95 -3.88 11.09 -13.11
N LEU A 96 -4.44 10.50 -14.16
CA LEU A 96 -3.85 10.55 -15.50
C LEU A 96 -3.63 12.00 -15.98
N LYS A 97 -4.61 12.88 -15.77
CA LYS A 97 -4.48 14.32 -16.11
C LYS A 97 -3.31 14.97 -15.35
N GLN A 98 -3.14 14.64 -14.08
CA GLN A 98 -2.02 15.18 -13.28
C GLN A 98 -0.68 14.67 -13.82
N LEU A 99 -0.59 13.38 -14.12
CA LEU A 99 0.63 12.79 -14.68
C LEU A 99 0.97 13.39 -16.06
N GLN A 100 -0.02 13.72 -16.86
CA GLN A 100 0.17 14.43 -18.14
C GLN A 100 0.66 15.87 -17.98
N GLN A 101 0.39 16.49 -16.83
CA GLN A 101 0.87 17.84 -16.49
C GLN A 101 2.25 17.81 -15.81
N SER A 102 2.82 16.64 -15.59
CA SER A 102 4.13 16.53 -14.96
C SER A 102 5.22 17.15 -15.82
N ILE A 103 6.05 17.99 -15.20
CA ILE A 103 7.20 18.65 -15.84
C ILE A 103 8.42 17.73 -15.95
N GLU A 104 8.42 16.60 -15.23
CA GLU A 104 9.37 15.51 -15.37
C GLU A 104 8.60 14.25 -15.77
N ALA A 105 9.24 13.33 -16.49
CA ALA A 105 8.60 12.07 -16.85
C ALA A 105 8.14 11.30 -15.59
N PRO A 106 6.85 10.95 -15.47
CA PRO A 106 6.38 10.13 -14.37
C PRO A 106 7.14 8.81 -14.29
N ARG A 107 7.44 8.38 -13.07
CA ARG A 107 8.16 7.13 -12.81
C ARG A 107 7.29 6.19 -11.98
N PHE A 108 7.24 4.92 -12.39
CA PHE A 108 6.48 3.89 -11.71
C PHE A 108 7.42 2.80 -11.21
N GLU A 109 7.18 2.32 -10.00
CA GLU A 109 7.79 1.11 -9.44
C GLU A 109 9.32 1.01 -9.62
N PHE A 110 10.00 2.12 -9.47
CA PHE A 110 11.45 2.18 -9.62
C PHE A 110 12.16 1.98 -8.28
N LYS A 111 13.26 1.24 -8.33
CA LYS A 111 14.07 1.01 -7.14
C LYS A 111 14.77 2.30 -6.70
N VAL A 112 14.71 2.58 -5.41
CA VAL A 112 15.50 3.62 -4.75
C VAL A 112 16.27 3.00 -3.60
N ASP A 113 17.56 3.27 -3.57
CA ASP A 113 18.47 2.81 -2.52
C ASP A 113 19.17 4.03 -1.90
N GLY A 114 19.44 3.96 -0.61
CA GLY A 114 20.15 5.06 0.06
C GLY A 114 20.32 4.82 1.54
N LEU A 115 20.80 5.85 2.23
CA LEU A 115 21.00 5.85 3.67
C LEU A 115 20.05 6.85 4.32
N ILE A 116 19.40 6.42 5.40
CA ILE A 116 18.63 7.28 6.30
C ILE A 116 19.31 7.22 7.66
N GLU A 117 19.94 8.32 8.09
CA GLU A 117 20.72 8.37 9.34
C GLU A 117 21.75 7.21 9.46
N GLY A 118 22.43 6.90 8.36
CA GLY A 118 23.40 5.81 8.28
C GLY A 118 22.81 4.41 8.16
N VAL A 119 21.49 4.28 8.15
CA VAL A 119 20.80 3.00 7.98
C VAL A 119 20.56 2.73 6.49
N PRO A 120 21.00 1.58 5.96
CA PRO A 120 20.74 1.23 4.57
C PRO A 120 19.27 0.92 4.34
N PHE A 121 18.69 1.57 3.35
CA PHE A 121 17.32 1.37 2.92
C PHE A 121 17.24 1.10 1.43
N THR A 122 16.28 0.27 1.10
CA THR A 122 15.78 0.12 -0.27
C THR A 122 14.28 0.33 -0.27
N GLY A 123 13.78 0.94 -1.32
CA GLY A 123 12.35 1.19 -1.49
C GLY A 123 11.94 1.11 -2.95
N LYS A 124 10.63 1.08 -3.16
CA LYS A 124 10.04 1.00 -4.48
C LYS A 124 8.73 1.79 -4.48
N PRO A 125 8.81 3.12 -4.69
CA PRO A 125 7.60 3.95 -4.79
C PRO A 125 6.72 3.51 -5.95
N ASP A 126 5.40 3.48 -5.73
CA ASP A 126 4.44 3.12 -6.78
C ASP A 126 4.44 4.14 -7.91
N CYS A 127 4.45 5.43 -7.55
CA CYS A 127 4.44 6.50 -8.53
C CYS A 127 5.16 7.75 -8.00
N ARG A 128 6.00 8.38 -8.84
CA ARG A 128 6.55 9.71 -8.61
C ARG A 128 6.37 10.57 -9.85
N PHE A 129 5.96 11.81 -9.66
CA PHE A 129 5.87 12.83 -10.71
C PHE A 129 6.14 14.21 -10.12
N VAL A 130 6.29 15.22 -10.98
CA VAL A 130 6.61 16.58 -10.54
C VAL A 130 5.71 17.57 -11.25
N LEU A 131 5.06 18.44 -10.49
CA LEU A 131 4.20 19.48 -11.00
C LEU A 131 4.88 20.85 -10.86
N ASP A 132 4.44 21.79 -11.68
CA ASP A 132 4.64 23.23 -11.49
C ASP A 132 3.28 23.92 -11.65
N LEU A 133 2.78 24.47 -10.56
CA LEU A 133 1.52 25.21 -10.53
C LEU A 133 1.75 26.73 -10.41
N GLY A 134 2.88 27.21 -10.92
CA GLY A 134 3.30 28.60 -10.80
C GLY A 134 3.95 28.94 -9.44
N GLN A 135 4.20 27.92 -8.63
CA GLN A 135 4.89 28.03 -7.33
C GLN A 135 6.25 27.33 -7.33
N GLY A 136 6.74 26.94 -8.51
CA GLY A 136 7.96 26.17 -8.69
C GLY A 136 7.71 24.65 -8.65
N ARG A 137 8.82 23.91 -8.56
CA ARG A 137 8.84 22.46 -8.59
C ARG A 137 8.13 21.85 -7.36
N ILE A 138 7.14 20.99 -7.61
CA ILE A 138 6.36 20.30 -6.58
C ILE A 138 6.46 18.79 -6.82
N PRO A 139 7.37 18.09 -6.14
CA PRO A 139 7.47 16.65 -6.22
C PRO A 139 6.23 16.00 -5.59
N CYS A 140 5.72 14.96 -6.24
CA CYS A 140 4.59 14.18 -5.77
C CYS A 140 5.00 12.70 -5.67
N ILE A 141 4.79 12.09 -4.51
CA ILE A 141 5.08 10.67 -4.25
C ILE A 141 3.78 10.00 -3.88
N TYR A 142 3.34 9.07 -4.71
CA TYR A 142 2.03 8.42 -4.57
C TYR A 142 2.14 6.92 -4.42
N ASP A 143 1.15 6.37 -3.71
CA ASP A 143 1.00 4.95 -3.49
C ASP A 143 -0.50 4.56 -3.50
N TRP A 144 -0.81 3.33 -3.90
CA TRP A 144 -2.17 2.79 -3.92
C TRP A 144 -2.35 1.75 -2.84
N LYS A 145 -3.45 1.82 -2.12
CA LYS A 145 -3.80 0.85 -1.07
C LYS A 145 -5.19 0.27 -1.34
N VAL A 146 -5.22 -0.99 -1.72
CA VAL A 146 -6.47 -1.73 -1.97
C VAL A 146 -6.74 -2.69 -0.83
N ARG A 147 -7.97 -2.64 -0.29
CA ARG A 147 -8.37 -3.55 0.78
C ARG A 147 -9.89 -3.79 0.80
N GLY A 148 -10.32 -4.72 1.63
CA GLY A 148 -11.73 -4.98 1.91
C GLY A 148 -12.44 -5.88 0.92
N TYR A 149 -11.87 -6.17 -0.26
CA TYR A 149 -12.55 -6.97 -1.29
C TYR A 149 -12.90 -8.38 -0.80
N CYS A 150 -12.00 -9.03 -0.09
CA CYS A 150 -12.19 -10.37 0.48
C CYS A 150 -12.86 -10.36 1.86
N SER A 151 -13.16 -9.19 2.42
CA SER A 151 -13.77 -9.08 3.74
C SER A 151 -15.29 -9.24 3.67
N LYS A 152 -15.86 -10.09 4.53
CA LYS A 152 -17.32 -10.26 4.68
C LYS A 152 -18.07 -8.93 4.91
N TYR A 153 -17.48 -8.03 5.66
CA TYR A 153 -18.07 -6.72 6.00
C TYR A 153 -17.54 -5.56 5.11
N GLY A 154 -16.58 -5.86 4.23
CA GLY A 154 -15.86 -4.85 3.48
C GLY A 154 -14.89 -4.07 4.39
N ALA A 155 -14.38 -2.98 3.88
CA ALA A 155 -13.53 -2.04 4.62
C ALA A 155 -13.97 -0.61 4.32
N SER A 156 -13.44 0.34 5.10
CA SER A 156 -13.67 1.76 4.89
C SER A 156 -12.40 2.52 5.26
N PRO A 157 -12.03 3.56 4.52
CA PRO A 157 -11.07 4.53 5.01
C PRO A 157 -11.58 5.13 6.34
N SER A 158 -10.68 5.59 7.19
CA SER A 158 -11.05 6.14 8.49
C SER A 158 -11.92 7.38 8.35
N LYS A 159 -11.55 8.27 7.45
CA LYS A 159 -12.27 9.52 7.12
C LYS A 159 -12.05 9.88 5.65
N GLY A 160 -12.75 10.91 5.20
CA GLY A 160 -12.45 11.56 3.94
C GLY A 160 -12.67 10.72 2.69
N TYR A 161 -13.75 9.95 2.63
CA TYR A 161 -14.02 9.13 1.47
C TYR A 161 -15.36 9.41 0.79
N ALA A 162 -15.42 9.12 -0.50
CA ALA A 162 -16.67 9.02 -1.26
C ALA A 162 -17.05 7.55 -1.47
N THR A 163 -18.33 7.26 -1.55
CA THR A 163 -18.82 5.95 -1.96
C THR A 163 -19.16 6.00 -3.44
N CYS A 164 -18.56 5.11 -4.22
CA CYS A 164 -18.77 4.98 -5.64
C CYS A 164 -19.41 3.63 -5.94
N LEU A 165 -20.49 3.65 -6.66
CA LEU A 165 -21.20 2.46 -7.11
C LEU A 165 -21.57 2.66 -8.58
N ASP A 166 -21.11 1.75 -9.43
CA ASP A 166 -21.44 1.72 -10.86
C ASP A 166 -21.24 3.06 -11.60
N GLY A 167 -20.14 3.76 -11.28
CA GLY A 167 -19.82 5.07 -11.87
C GLY A 167 -20.51 6.25 -11.21
N PHE A 168 -21.39 6.02 -10.25
CA PHE A 168 -22.06 7.06 -9.50
C PHE A 168 -21.32 7.35 -8.21
N VAL A 169 -20.87 8.60 -8.02
CA VAL A 169 -20.28 9.06 -6.77
C VAL A 169 -21.42 9.41 -5.81
N GLY A 170 -21.69 8.50 -4.89
CA GLY A 170 -22.77 8.66 -3.91
C GLY A 170 -22.38 9.60 -2.76
N LYS A 171 -23.37 9.90 -1.94
CA LYS A 171 -23.16 10.62 -0.68
C LYS A 171 -22.27 9.81 0.24
N ALA A 172 -21.41 10.47 1.00
CA ALA A 172 -20.68 9.86 2.10
C ALA A 172 -21.64 9.13 3.06
N SER A 173 -21.15 8.05 3.66
CA SER A 173 -21.95 7.25 4.59
C SER A 173 -22.49 8.09 5.75
N ARG A 174 -23.77 7.92 6.07
CA ARG A 174 -24.43 8.61 7.21
C ARG A 174 -23.76 8.31 8.56
N SER A 175 -23.07 7.18 8.68
CA SER A 175 -22.41 6.76 9.91
C SER A 175 -21.19 7.60 10.31
N GLN A 176 -20.70 8.45 9.42
CA GLN A 176 -19.44 9.18 9.64
C GLN A 176 -19.62 10.70 9.75
N GLY A 177 -20.85 11.18 9.87
CA GLY A 177 -21.15 12.56 10.20
C GLY A 177 -21.05 13.56 9.04
N LYS A 178 -21.28 14.82 9.37
CA LYS A 178 -21.34 15.93 8.41
C LYS A 178 -20.00 16.24 7.71
N GLU A 179 -18.89 15.88 8.33
CA GLU A 179 -17.54 16.09 7.79
C GLU A 179 -17.33 15.41 6.44
N HIS A 180 -17.92 14.23 6.25
CA HIS A 180 -17.86 13.52 4.97
C HIS A 180 -18.74 14.11 3.88
N ALA A 181 -19.65 14.99 4.23
CA ALA A 181 -20.42 15.71 3.24
C ALA A 181 -19.55 16.66 2.39
N GLN A 182 -18.41 17.07 2.91
CA GLN A 182 -17.44 17.91 2.20
C GLN A 182 -16.72 17.11 1.10
N TYR A 183 -16.65 15.79 1.22
CA TYR A 183 -16.10 14.88 0.21
C TYR A 183 -17.14 14.37 -0.79
N LYS A 184 -18.34 14.96 -0.79
CA LYS A 184 -19.45 14.61 -1.68
C LYS A 184 -19.12 14.61 -3.16
N ALA A 185 -18.29 15.45 -3.51
CA ALA A 185 -17.61 15.47 -4.74
C ALA A 185 -16.18 15.53 -4.29
N MET A 186 -15.57 14.40 -4.02
CA MET A 186 -14.15 14.41 -4.20
C MET A 186 -14.03 15.03 -5.57
N ASP A 187 -13.67 16.29 -5.57
CA ASP A 187 -13.46 17.01 -6.79
C ASP A 187 -12.21 16.37 -7.42
N PHE A 188 -12.45 15.31 -8.17
CA PHE A 188 -11.42 14.70 -8.99
C PHE A 188 -10.97 15.68 -10.09
N ARG A 189 -11.52 16.89 -10.08
CA ARG A 189 -11.16 17.97 -10.99
C ARG A 189 -9.93 18.69 -10.46
N GLY A 190 -8.81 18.29 -10.98
CA GLY A 190 -7.55 18.95 -10.73
C GLY A 190 -6.88 18.61 -9.41
N LEU A 191 -5.62 18.98 -9.32
CA LEU A 191 -4.82 18.84 -8.12
C LEU A 191 -5.10 20.02 -7.20
N THR A 192 -5.89 19.83 -6.18
CA THR A 192 -5.91 20.78 -5.07
C THR A 192 -4.77 20.38 -4.14
N ILE A 193 -3.65 21.04 -4.25
CA ILE A 193 -2.59 20.98 -3.25
C ILE A 193 -3.06 21.85 -2.11
N ASN A 194 -3.76 21.25 -1.15
CA ASN A 194 -4.04 21.92 0.10
C ASN A 194 -2.75 21.98 0.90
N SER A 195 -2.58 23.04 1.66
CA SER A 195 -1.57 23.14 2.73
C SER A 195 -1.84 22.16 3.89
N GLY A 196 -2.78 21.24 3.72
CA GLY A 196 -3.17 20.25 4.71
C GLY A 196 -2.14 19.14 4.90
N TYR A 197 -2.16 18.59 6.09
CA TYR A 197 -1.35 17.43 6.45
C TYR A 197 -2.12 16.13 6.19
N MET A 198 -1.43 15.00 6.18
CA MET A 198 -2.02 13.67 5.97
C MET A 198 -2.74 13.15 7.24
N GLU A 199 -3.65 13.94 7.80
CA GLU A 199 -4.29 13.71 9.10
C GLU A 199 -5.23 12.49 9.14
N PHE A 200 -5.74 12.09 7.98
CA PHE A 200 -6.70 10.97 7.88
C PHE A 200 -6.11 9.72 7.25
N CYS A 201 -4.84 9.78 6.94
CA CYS A 201 -4.08 8.64 6.44
C CYS A 201 -3.65 7.74 7.60
N ASN A 202 -3.52 6.44 7.36
CA ASN A 202 -2.85 5.56 8.28
C ASN A 202 -1.38 5.98 8.42
N ASP A 203 -0.89 6.07 9.66
CA ASP A 203 0.49 6.51 9.96
C ASP A 203 1.54 5.67 9.22
N GLU A 204 1.32 4.36 9.07
CA GLU A 204 2.24 3.50 8.32
C GLU A 204 2.39 3.88 6.85
N TYR A 205 1.33 4.40 6.23
CA TYR A 205 1.38 4.88 4.85
C TYR A 205 2.14 6.21 4.76
N ALA A 206 1.91 7.10 5.73
CA ALA A 206 2.64 8.35 5.83
C ALA A 206 4.13 8.10 6.10
N ASP A 207 4.46 7.15 6.99
CA ASP A 207 5.83 6.70 7.27
C ASP A 207 6.51 6.20 5.99
N GLN A 208 5.86 5.30 5.25
CA GLN A 208 6.40 4.73 4.01
C GLN A 208 6.74 5.81 2.99
N LEU A 209 5.80 6.71 2.71
CA LEU A 209 6.01 7.79 1.75
C LEU A 209 7.07 8.79 2.21
N SER A 210 7.15 9.08 3.51
CA SER A 210 8.17 9.95 4.08
C SER A 210 9.58 9.37 3.93
N LEU A 211 9.73 8.05 4.11
CA LEU A 211 11.01 7.36 3.86
C LEU A 211 11.38 7.37 2.38
N TYR A 212 10.42 7.20 1.49
CA TYR A 212 10.65 7.34 0.04
C TYR A 212 11.09 8.77 -0.33
N GLY A 213 10.47 9.78 0.27
CA GLY A 213 10.88 11.17 0.09
C GLY A 213 12.33 11.39 0.51
N TRP A 214 12.74 10.85 1.65
CA TRP A 214 14.12 10.92 2.11
C TRP A 214 15.09 10.27 1.12
N LEU A 215 14.80 9.05 0.68
CA LEU A 215 15.64 8.32 -0.27
C LEU A 215 15.73 9.02 -1.63
N LEU A 216 14.72 9.77 -2.02
CA LEU A 216 14.69 10.56 -3.25
C LEU A 216 15.37 11.93 -3.11
N GLY A 217 15.82 12.31 -1.91
CA GLY A 217 16.35 13.63 -1.62
C GLY A 217 15.29 14.74 -1.60
N GLU A 218 14.02 14.36 -1.47
CA GLU A 218 12.89 15.29 -1.40
C GLU A 218 12.53 15.56 0.08
N ARG A 219 12.42 16.82 0.44
CA ARG A 219 11.95 17.19 1.78
C ARG A 219 10.43 17.11 1.83
N VAL A 220 9.90 16.28 2.73
CA VAL A 220 8.45 16.03 2.84
C VAL A 220 7.79 16.81 3.98
N GLY A 221 8.57 17.28 4.95
CA GLY A 221 8.07 18.08 6.08
C GLY A 221 8.08 19.58 5.76
N ASP A 222 6.91 20.20 5.77
CA ASP A 222 6.68 21.65 5.53
C ASP A 222 7.28 22.25 4.23
N GLU A 223 7.69 21.38 3.31
CA GLU A 223 8.21 21.75 2.01
C GLU A 223 7.15 21.52 0.92
N ASN A 224 7.54 21.76 -0.33
CA ASN A 224 6.60 21.63 -1.45
C ASN A 224 6.28 20.20 -1.85
N THR A 225 6.98 19.19 -1.31
CA THR A 225 6.72 17.79 -1.65
C THR A 225 5.34 17.35 -1.15
N VAL A 226 4.55 16.79 -2.04
CA VAL A 226 3.22 16.25 -1.75
C VAL A 226 3.28 14.74 -1.66
N LEU A 227 2.80 14.20 -0.55
CA LEU A 227 2.55 12.79 -0.36
C LEU A 227 1.10 12.48 -0.71
N GLY A 228 0.87 11.38 -1.42
CA GLY A 228 -0.47 10.97 -1.83
C GLY A 228 -0.72 9.49 -1.61
N ILE A 229 -1.80 9.16 -0.92
CA ILE A 229 -2.32 7.80 -0.81
C ILE A 229 -3.69 7.75 -1.47
N GLU A 230 -3.84 6.86 -2.42
CA GLU A 230 -5.13 6.50 -2.98
C GLU A 230 -5.64 5.24 -2.29
N GLU A 231 -6.54 5.40 -1.34
CA GLU A 231 -7.09 4.31 -0.53
C GLU A 231 -8.40 3.81 -1.13
N LEU A 232 -8.38 2.58 -1.63
CA LEU A 232 -9.49 1.91 -2.29
C LEU A 232 -10.02 0.79 -1.39
N CYS A 233 -11.14 1.03 -0.74
CA CYS A 233 -11.82 0.00 0.05
C CYS A 233 -12.99 -0.56 -0.76
N ALA A 234 -12.73 -1.65 -1.47
CA ALA A 234 -13.71 -2.33 -2.29
C ALA A 234 -14.51 -3.34 -1.45
N LYS A 235 -15.82 -3.45 -1.70
CA LYS A 235 -16.65 -4.51 -1.14
C LYS A 235 -17.18 -5.37 -2.29
N PHE A 236 -16.92 -6.66 -2.23
CA PHE A 236 -17.50 -7.61 -3.17
C PHE A 236 -19.02 -7.72 -2.95
N MET A 237 -19.81 -7.62 -4.01
CA MET A 237 -21.27 -7.59 -3.98
C MET A 237 -21.90 -8.85 -4.62
N GLY A 238 -21.12 -9.90 -4.81
CA GLY A 238 -21.53 -11.09 -5.52
C GLY A 238 -21.10 -11.10 -7.00
N GLU A 239 -21.21 -12.27 -7.61
CA GLU A 239 -20.90 -12.41 -9.04
C GLU A 239 -21.88 -11.61 -9.90
N GLY A 240 -21.35 -11.03 -10.96
CA GLY A 240 -22.16 -10.19 -11.87
C GLY A 240 -22.39 -8.75 -11.39
N ASN A 241 -22.16 -8.44 -10.11
CA ASN A 241 -22.33 -7.10 -9.59
C ASN A 241 -21.00 -6.35 -9.51
N PRO A 242 -20.97 -5.03 -9.82
CA PRO A 242 -19.79 -4.23 -9.58
C PRO A 242 -19.53 -4.11 -8.06
N PRO A 243 -18.25 -4.05 -7.63
CA PRO A 243 -17.95 -3.81 -6.22
C PRO A 243 -18.35 -2.39 -5.83
N THR A 244 -18.87 -2.23 -4.61
CA THR A 244 -18.98 -0.90 -4.03
C THR A 244 -17.58 -0.44 -3.62
N LEU A 245 -17.16 0.72 -4.10
CA LEU A 245 -15.88 1.33 -3.78
C LEU A 245 -16.07 2.49 -2.82
N ARG A 246 -15.41 2.45 -1.67
CA ARG A 246 -15.18 3.60 -0.80
C ARG A 246 -13.77 4.09 -1.10
N TYR A 247 -13.68 5.25 -1.69
CA TYR A 247 -12.43 5.80 -2.18
C TYR A 247 -12.06 7.04 -1.39
N ALA A 248 -10.84 7.10 -0.88
CA ALA A 248 -10.26 8.28 -0.28
C ALA A 248 -8.94 8.63 -0.96
N ARG A 249 -8.73 9.92 -1.18
CA ARG A 249 -7.47 10.46 -1.66
C ARG A 249 -6.86 11.32 -0.58
N HIS A 250 -5.91 10.76 0.13
CA HIS A 250 -5.17 11.48 1.14
C HIS A 250 -3.99 12.17 0.47
N ARG A 251 -4.03 13.49 0.44
CA ARG A 251 -2.96 14.32 -0.10
C ARG A 251 -2.54 15.33 0.94
N GLY A 252 -1.27 15.52 1.08
CA GLY A 252 -0.79 16.50 2.01
C GLY A 252 0.69 16.37 2.24
N ARG A 253 1.11 16.99 3.32
CA ARG A 253 2.46 16.97 3.83
C ARG A 253 2.46 16.31 5.19
N VAL A 254 3.61 16.00 5.69
CA VAL A 254 3.81 15.70 7.11
C VAL A 254 4.39 16.94 7.79
N LYS A 255 4.26 17.06 9.11
CA LYS A 255 4.87 18.15 9.86
C LYS A 255 6.39 18.12 9.76
N ALA A 256 7.06 19.27 9.85
CA ALA A 256 8.51 19.37 9.69
C ALA A 256 9.30 18.42 10.59
N ASP A 257 8.87 18.26 11.83
CA ASP A 257 9.52 17.38 12.80
C ASP A 257 9.20 15.89 12.62
N TYR A 258 8.23 15.56 11.76
CA TYR A 258 7.78 14.18 11.56
C TYR A 258 8.84 13.32 10.88
N GLN A 259 9.40 13.81 9.78
CA GLN A 259 10.44 13.08 9.04
C GLN A 259 11.68 12.86 9.90
N GLN A 260 12.08 13.85 10.70
CA GLN A 260 13.21 13.73 11.63
C GLN A 260 12.94 12.67 12.71
N LYS A 261 11.79 12.71 13.36
CA LYS A 261 11.39 11.69 14.35
C LYS A 261 11.32 10.28 13.76
N LEU A 262 10.87 10.17 12.51
CA LEU A 262 10.84 8.89 11.79
C LEU A 262 12.26 8.38 11.53
N ALA A 263 13.18 9.25 11.11
CA ALA A 263 14.59 8.89 10.93
C ALA A 263 15.26 8.44 12.24
N GLU A 264 14.96 9.12 13.35
CA GLU A 264 15.44 8.72 14.69
C GLU A 264 14.90 7.35 15.12
N LYS A 265 13.62 7.05 14.83
CA LYS A 265 13.04 5.71 15.06
C LYS A 265 13.77 4.64 14.25
N VAL A 266 14.02 4.92 12.98
CA VAL A 266 14.76 4.02 12.08
C VAL A 266 16.15 3.76 12.63
N ALA A 267 16.90 4.80 12.99
CA ALA A 267 18.24 4.69 13.54
C ALA A 267 18.27 3.92 14.87
N THR A 268 17.25 4.09 15.70
CA THR A 268 17.12 3.35 16.96
C THR A 268 16.91 1.86 16.73
N CYS A 269 16.02 1.50 15.83
CA CYS A 269 15.80 0.10 15.44
C CYS A 269 17.09 -0.52 14.88
N TRP A 270 17.78 0.18 13.99
CA TRP A 270 19.00 -0.30 13.38
C TRP A 270 20.15 -0.49 14.40
N ARG A 271 20.34 0.45 15.31
CA ARG A 271 21.32 0.33 16.38
C ARG A 271 21.06 -0.90 17.27
N ALA A 272 19.78 -1.14 17.58
CA ALA A 272 19.41 -2.32 18.36
C ALA A 272 19.75 -3.61 17.61
N ILE A 273 19.47 -3.69 16.30
CA ILE A 273 19.81 -4.85 15.45
C ILE A 273 21.35 -5.05 15.41
N THR A 274 22.10 -4.00 15.10
CA THR A 274 23.55 -4.09 14.88
C THR A 274 24.35 -4.27 16.18
N SER A 275 23.80 -3.91 17.33
CA SER A 275 24.42 -4.15 18.63
C SER A 275 24.29 -5.61 19.12
N GLY A 276 23.62 -6.47 18.34
CA GLY A 276 23.33 -7.85 18.74
C GLY A 276 22.31 -7.95 19.88
N HIS A 277 21.53 -6.87 20.11
CA HIS A 277 20.48 -6.89 21.12
C HIS A 277 19.43 -7.95 20.77
N VAL A 278 19.16 -8.84 21.72
CA VAL A 278 18.11 -9.85 21.57
C VAL A 278 16.78 -9.19 21.90
N PHE A 279 15.92 -9.02 20.89
CA PHE A 279 14.61 -8.40 21.07
C PHE A 279 13.56 -9.39 21.55
N SER A 280 13.75 -10.68 21.26
CA SER A 280 12.79 -11.73 21.60
C SER A 280 12.99 -12.17 23.03
N THR A 281 11.89 -12.36 23.75
CA THR A 281 11.85 -13.04 25.04
C THR A 281 11.85 -14.56 24.90
N LEU A 282 11.73 -15.06 23.65
CA LEU A 282 11.69 -16.49 23.34
C LEU A 282 13.07 -17.12 23.47
N SER A 283 13.10 -18.35 23.99
CA SER A 283 14.28 -19.18 23.90
C SER A 283 14.59 -19.53 22.43
N ARG A 284 15.84 -19.95 22.17
CA ARG A 284 16.23 -20.42 20.84
C ARG A 284 15.39 -21.65 20.43
N GLU A 285 15.07 -22.51 21.37
CA GLU A 285 14.23 -23.69 21.14
C GLU A 285 12.80 -23.29 20.77
N ASP A 286 12.20 -22.33 21.50
CA ASP A 286 10.87 -21.82 21.18
C ASP A 286 10.83 -21.14 19.81
N SER A 287 11.86 -20.36 19.48
CA SER A 287 12.00 -19.73 18.17
C SER A 287 12.08 -20.75 17.03
N ASN A 288 12.87 -21.82 17.21
CA ASN A 288 12.99 -22.91 16.25
C ASN A 288 11.68 -23.69 16.11
N ALA A 289 10.99 -23.96 17.23
CA ALA A 289 9.70 -24.64 17.22
C ALA A 289 8.66 -23.81 16.46
N ARG A 290 8.64 -22.50 16.65
CA ARG A 290 7.76 -21.58 15.92
C ARG A 290 8.08 -21.53 14.42
N CYS A 291 9.36 -21.49 14.05
CA CYS A 291 9.75 -21.57 12.64
C CYS A 291 9.30 -22.89 11.99
N ALA A 292 9.44 -24.02 12.69
CA ALA A 292 8.99 -25.33 12.18
C ALA A 292 7.47 -25.36 11.94
N VAL A 293 6.69 -24.78 12.83
CA VAL A 293 5.22 -24.64 12.64
C VAL A 293 4.90 -23.79 11.42
N LEU A 294 5.60 -22.67 11.22
CA LEU A 294 5.41 -21.81 10.05
C LEU A 294 5.81 -22.49 8.74
N GLU A 295 6.85 -23.33 8.76
CA GLU A 295 7.25 -24.16 7.61
C GLU A 295 6.16 -25.16 7.26
N GLU A 296 5.66 -25.89 8.24
CA GLU A 296 4.58 -26.85 8.04
C GLU A 296 3.32 -26.19 7.49
N MET A 297 2.94 -25.06 8.04
CA MET A 297 1.82 -24.26 7.56
C MET A 297 2.04 -23.78 6.11
N SER A 298 3.23 -23.30 5.78
CA SER A 298 3.57 -22.86 4.43
C SER A 298 3.42 -23.98 3.41
N VAL A 299 3.91 -25.19 3.74
CA VAL A 299 3.77 -26.39 2.89
C VAL A 299 2.31 -26.79 2.76
N GLY A 300 1.54 -26.79 3.84
CA GLY A 300 0.11 -27.09 3.84
C GLY A 300 -0.70 -26.12 2.97
N LEU A 301 -0.41 -24.82 3.06
CA LEU A 301 -1.06 -23.79 2.25
C LEU A 301 -0.76 -23.89 0.75
N MET A 302 0.40 -24.43 0.39
CA MET A 302 0.78 -24.65 -1.00
C MET A 302 0.22 -25.94 -1.59
N SER A 303 -0.10 -26.94 -0.76
CA SER A 303 -0.56 -28.25 -1.21
C SER A 303 -2.07 -28.39 -1.38
N ASP A 304 -2.86 -27.78 -0.51
CA ASP A 304 -4.31 -27.68 -0.62
C ASP A 304 -4.87 -26.53 0.24
N GLY A 305 -6.01 -25.97 -0.15
CA GLY A 305 -6.65 -24.89 0.61
C GLY A 305 -7.22 -25.30 1.97
N SER A 306 -7.26 -26.63 2.28
CA SER A 306 -7.88 -27.16 3.51
C SER A 306 -7.07 -26.82 4.76
N ALA A 307 -5.77 -26.65 4.63
CA ALA A 307 -4.91 -26.19 5.72
C ALA A 307 -5.23 -24.77 6.18
N LEU A 308 -5.64 -23.91 5.26
CA LEU A 308 -6.12 -22.54 5.57
C LEU A 308 -7.40 -22.58 6.42
N ASP A 309 -8.38 -23.40 6.02
CA ASP A 309 -9.65 -23.51 6.74
C ASP A 309 -9.44 -24.08 8.15
N LYS A 310 -8.57 -25.08 8.28
CA LYS A 310 -8.20 -25.67 9.57
C LYS A 310 -7.47 -24.64 10.45
N TRP A 311 -6.58 -23.87 9.88
CA TRP A 311 -5.81 -22.86 10.59
C TRP A 311 -6.69 -21.67 11.05
N PHE A 312 -7.65 -21.25 10.22
CA PHE A 312 -8.62 -20.21 10.61
C PHE A 312 -9.69 -20.68 11.59
N SER A 313 -9.95 -22.00 11.68
CA SER A 313 -10.93 -22.58 12.57
C SER A 313 -10.36 -23.00 13.94
N ASP A 314 -9.03 -23.17 14.04
CA ASP A 314 -8.41 -23.64 15.28
C ASP A 314 -8.34 -22.50 16.30
N ALA A 315 -9.05 -22.69 17.43
CA ALA A 315 -9.10 -21.72 18.53
C ALA A 315 -7.76 -21.53 19.26
N THR A 316 -6.77 -22.34 18.96
CA THR A 316 -5.40 -22.28 19.50
C THR A 316 -4.46 -21.47 18.61
N ARG A 317 -4.97 -20.44 17.93
CA ARG A 317 -4.11 -19.53 17.17
C ARG A 317 -2.87 -19.16 17.99
N PRO A 318 -1.67 -19.46 17.53
CA PRO A 318 -0.49 -18.80 18.08
C PRO A 318 -0.73 -17.30 17.97
N SER A 319 -0.42 -16.55 19.02
CA SER A 319 -0.62 -15.08 19.10
C SER A 319 0.18 -14.25 18.06
N PHE A 320 0.70 -14.90 17.04
CA PHE A 320 1.56 -14.35 16.01
C PHE A 320 0.89 -13.47 14.95
N PHE A 321 -0.45 -13.49 14.90
CA PHE A 321 -1.19 -12.93 13.76
C PHE A 321 -2.34 -12.00 14.16
N HIS A 322 -2.19 -11.27 15.23
CA HIS A 322 -3.10 -10.18 15.57
C HIS A 322 -2.57 -8.83 15.16
#